data_b73ea7b8325f19a25bbc263e556ecd8b
#
_entry.id   b73ea7b8325f19a25bbc263e556ecd8b
#
_cell.length_a   1.000
_cell.length_b   1.000
_cell.length_c   1.000
_cell.angle_alpha   90.00
_cell.angle_beta   90.00
_cell.angle_gamma   90.00
#
_symmetry.space_group_name_H-M   'P 1'
#
loop_
_entity.id
_entity.type
_entity.pdbx_description
1 polymer ?
#
loop_
_entity_poly.entity_id
_entity_poly.type
_entity_poly.pdbx_seq_one_letter_code
_entity_poly.pdbx_strand_id
1 'polypeptide(L)'
;MPQFLTLLPPDEARAILLSHLAGPLPDSVSMDSSLALGRVLAEDILAPHPLPEFPRSTVDGYAVRAADTFGASESLPAYLTLIGEIPMGAPADLVLAPGQCALIHTGGMLPSSADAVVMLEYTQTARTSAASANPESAGASEIEISRAVAVGENVIQIGEDVRAGETVIPRGASLREAEIGGLMALGRTSVRVARKPRVGLISSGDEVVEPNQAAGPGQVRDVNTYTLAAVAARAGGEAVPYGIVRDDFEALLSAARTALAECDAVLITAGSSASTRDITADVIRKLGEPGVLVHGVAIRPGKPTILGVADGKAVIGLPGNPVSALVNGWLFVAPVIEKLLGALPRPRPTVM
;
A
#
# COMPACT_ATOMS: atom_id res chain seq x y z
N MET A 1 6.23 -16.29 46.20
CA MET A 1 7.64 -16.36 45.75
C MET A 1 7.70 -15.58 44.44
N PRO A 2 8.66 -14.71 44.18
CA PRO A 2 8.77 -14.05 42.88
C PRO A 2 8.96 -15.13 41.82
N GLN A 3 8.00 -15.28 40.89
CA GLN A 3 8.16 -16.16 39.75
C GLN A 3 9.30 -15.59 38.90
N PHE A 4 10.36 -16.36 38.72
CA PHE A 4 11.41 -16.01 37.78
C PHE A 4 10.79 -16.03 36.38
N LEU A 5 10.71 -14.83 35.76
CA LEU A 5 10.19 -14.70 34.40
C LEU A 5 11.12 -15.43 33.43
N THR A 6 10.58 -16.38 32.68
CA THR A 6 11.30 -16.96 31.54
C THR A 6 11.22 -15.96 30.40
N LEU A 7 12.32 -15.23 30.17
CA LEU A 7 12.37 -14.20 29.15
C LEU A 7 12.60 -14.80 27.77
N LEU A 8 11.72 -14.52 26.85
CA LEU A 8 11.88 -14.89 25.45
C LEU A 8 12.40 -13.73 24.60
N PRO A 9 13.19 -13.97 23.55
CA PRO A 9 13.51 -12.98 22.55
C PRO A 9 12.24 -12.35 21.92
N PRO A 10 12.24 -11.06 21.57
CA PRO A 10 11.04 -10.39 21.03
C PRO A 10 10.44 -11.07 19.79
N ASP A 11 11.29 -11.56 18.88
CA ASP A 11 10.81 -12.21 17.65
C ASP A 11 10.15 -13.56 17.95
N GLU A 12 10.70 -14.34 18.88
CA GLU A 12 10.13 -15.61 19.33
C GLU A 12 8.80 -15.37 20.06
N ALA A 13 8.76 -14.43 21.00
CA ALA A 13 7.56 -14.04 21.72
C ALA A 13 6.44 -13.58 20.76
N ARG A 14 6.79 -12.78 19.74
CA ARG A 14 5.86 -12.36 18.69
C ARG A 14 5.35 -13.55 17.86
N ALA A 15 6.24 -14.44 17.44
CA ALA A 15 5.86 -15.63 16.68
C ALA A 15 4.87 -16.52 17.44
N ILE A 16 5.11 -16.75 18.74
CA ILE A 16 4.20 -17.49 19.63
C ILE A 16 2.84 -16.79 19.68
N LEU A 17 2.79 -15.48 19.96
CA LEU A 17 1.53 -14.74 20.00
C LEU A 17 0.76 -14.88 18.68
N LEU A 18 1.41 -14.60 17.56
CA LEU A 18 0.77 -14.62 16.26
C LEU A 18 0.28 -16.01 15.87
N SER A 19 0.97 -17.10 16.26
CA SER A 19 0.55 -18.47 15.94
C SER A 19 -0.76 -18.89 16.62
N HIS A 20 -1.12 -18.27 17.72
CA HIS A 20 -2.34 -18.58 18.50
C HIS A 20 -3.54 -17.69 18.12
N LEU A 21 -3.34 -16.67 17.28
CA LEU A 21 -4.45 -15.84 16.83
C LEU A 21 -5.25 -16.53 15.73
N ALA A 22 -6.55 -16.28 15.69
CA ALA A 22 -7.38 -16.56 14.52
C ALA A 22 -6.76 -15.91 13.25
N GLY A 23 -7.16 -16.40 12.09
CA GLY A 23 -6.73 -15.82 10.81
C GLY A 23 -7.20 -14.38 10.61
N PRO A 24 -7.03 -13.84 9.39
CA PRO A 24 -7.57 -12.54 9.04
C PRO A 24 -9.07 -12.45 9.31
N LEU A 25 -9.53 -11.26 9.70
CA LEU A 25 -10.96 -11.01 9.86
C LEU A 25 -11.69 -11.22 8.53
N PRO A 26 -12.85 -11.89 8.53
CA PRO A 26 -13.57 -12.22 7.28
C PRO A 26 -14.23 -11.00 6.67
N ASP A 27 -14.48 -9.96 7.45
CA ASP A 27 -15.27 -8.81 7.05
C ASP A 27 -14.49 -7.86 6.15
N SER A 28 -15.15 -7.37 5.12
CA SER A 28 -14.64 -6.35 4.21
C SER A 28 -15.67 -5.26 3.96
N VAL A 29 -15.19 -4.08 3.61
CA VAL A 29 -16.02 -2.93 3.26
C VAL A 29 -15.68 -2.44 1.87
N SER A 30 -16.68 -2.03 1.10
CA SER A 30 -16.47 -1.34 -0.17
C SER A 30 -16.26 0.14 0.08
N MET A 31 -15.30 0.75 -0.62
CA MET A 31 -15.04 2.17 -0.52
C MET A 31 -14.49 2.72 -1.82
N ASP A 32 -14.52 4.05 -1.95
CA ASP A 32 -13.88 4.76 -3.05
C ASP A 32 -12.36 4.50 -3.04
N SER A 33 -11.83 4.14 -4.21
CA SER A 33 -10.41 3.83 -4.37
C SER A 33 -9.52 5.03 -4.06
N SER A 34 -9.96 6.25 -4.35
CA SER A 34 -9.19 7.48 -4.07
C SER A 34 -9.02 7.76 -2.57
N LEU A 35 -9.91 7.20 -1.73
CA LEU A 35 -9.88 7.32 -0.27
C LEU A 35 -9.26 6.11 0.42
N ALA A 36 -8.78 5.13 -0.35
CA ALA A 36 -8.32 3.84 0.18
C ALA A 36 -6.85 3.81 0.58
N LEU A 37 -6.16 4.94 0.61
CA LEU A 37 -4.76 5.01 1.04
C LEU A 37 -4.54 4.37 2.41
N GLY A 38 -3.53 3.48 2.52
CA GLY A 38 -3.19 2.76 3.74
C GLY A 38 -4.13 1.62 4.12
N ARG A 39 -5.21 1.38 3.35
CA ARG A 39 -6.11 0.23 3.55
C ARG A 39 -5.49 -1.04 2.97
N VAL A 40 -5.93 -2.20 3.45
CA VAL A 40 -5.51 -3.51 3.00
C VAL A 40 -6.59 -4.11 2.10
N LEU A 41 -6.23 -4.56 0.91
CA LEU A 41 -7.17 -5.17 -0.03
C LEU A 41 -7.74 -6.49 0.49
N ALA A 42 -9.05 -6.67 0.33
CA ALA A 42 -9.75 -7.90 0.69
C ALA A 42 -9.94 -8.86 -0.50
N GLU A 43 -9.57 -8.45 -1.71
CA GLU A 43 -9.69 -9.20 -2.95
C GLU A 43 -8.48 -8.94 -3.86
N ASP A 44 -8.25 -9.81 -4.85
CA ASP A 44 -7.29 -9.57 -5.91
C ASP A 44 -7.85 -8.57 -6.93
N ILE A 45 -7.02 -7.64 -7.37
CA ILE A 45 -7.38 -6.73 -8.46
C ILE A 45 -6.81 -7.29 -9.76
N LEU A 46 -7.71 -7.74 -10.61
CA LEU A 46 -7.38 -8.22 -11.95
C LEU A 46 -7.53 -7.07 -12.95
N ALA A 47 -6.64 -7.02 -13.94
CA ALA A 47 -6.74 -6.08 -15.05
C ALA A 47 -7.95 -6.48 -15.95
N PRO A 48 -8.96 -5.62 -16.11
CA PRO A 48 -10.11 -5.92 -16.97
C PRO A 48 -9.75 -5.83 -18.46
N HIS A 49 -8.74 -5.08 -18.80
CA HIS A 49 -8.19 -4.86 -20.13
C HIS A 49 -6.67 -4.70 -20.04
N PRO A 50 -5.93 -4.83 -21.14
CA PRO A 50 -4.48 -4.62 -21.13
C PRO A 50 -4.13 -3.15 -20.90
N LEU A 51 -2.94 -2.88 -20.35
CA LEU A 51 -2.37 -1.53 -20.28
C LEU A 51 -1.01 -1.53 -21.00
N PRO A 52 -0.80 -0.62 -21.95
CA PRO A 52 -1.82 0.22 -22.58
C PRO A 52 -2.79 -0.60 -23.43
N GLU A 53 -3.97 -0.03 -23.75
CA GLU A 53 -5.01 -0.68 -24.57
C GLU A 53 -4.73 -0.60 -26.06
N PHE A 54 -3.83 0.28 -26.48
CA PHE A 54 -3.41 0.49 -27.87
C PHE A 54 -1.90 0.79 -27.93
N PRO A 55 -1.24 0.50 -29.08
CA PRO A 55 0.17 0.86 -29.23
C PRO A 55 0.30 2.38 -29.25
N ARG A 56 1.25 2.93 -28.50
CA ARG A 56 1.42 4.38 -28.37
C ARG A 56 2.87 4.81 -28.47
N SER A 57 3.11 6.01 -29.00
CA SER A 57 4.43 6.60 -29.06
C SER A 57 4.98 6.94 -27.68
N THR A 58 6.28 6.69 -27.47
CA THR A 58 7.02 7.14 -26.28
C THR A 58 7.65 8.52 -26.45
N VAL A 59 7.63 9.06 -27.66
CA VAL A 59 8.34 10.29 -28.05
C VAL A 59 7.48 11.14 -28.98
N ASP A 60 7.82 12.40 -29.11
CA ASP A 60 7.33 13.25 -30.19
C ASP A 60 8.11 12.97 -31.46
N GLY A 61 7.43 12.80 -32.61
CA GLY A 61 8.09 12.40 -33.84
C GLY A 61 7.15 12.09 -34.97
N TYR A 62 7.58 11.20 -35.82
CA TYR A 62 6.80 10.77 -36.98
C TYR A 62 6.55 9.25 -36.92
N ALA A 63 5.28 8.86 -36.93
CA ALA A 63 4.88 7.48 -37.13
C ALA A 63 5.24 7.04 -38.55
N VAL A 64 5.95 5.93 -38.66
CA VAL A 64 6.51 5.44 -39.91
C VAL A 64 6.34 3.91 -40.02
N ARG A 65 6.52 3.39 -41.20
CA ARG A 65 6.87 1.99 -41.42
C ARG A 65 8.39 1.93 -41.33
N ALA A 66 8.94 1.17 -40.39
CA ALA A 66 10.39 1.06 -40.15
C ALA A 66 11.17 0.73 -41.46
N ALA A 67 10.55 -0.12 -42.31
CA ALA A 67 11.14 -0.51 -43.60
C ALA A 67 11.44 0.68 -44.52
N ASP A 68 10.67 1.76 -44.42
CA ASP A 68 10.87 2.97 -45.24
C ASP A 68 12.05 3.84 -44.76
N THR A 69 12.61 3.51 -43.58
CA THR A 69 13.78 4.22 -43.01
C THR A 69 15.09 3.41 -43.12
N PHE A 70 15.01 2.16 -43.59
CA PHE A 70 16.19 1.29 -43.59
C PHE A 70 17.30 1.87 -44.48
N GLY A 71 18.52 1.95 -43.92
CA GLY A 71 19.67 2.56 -44.58
C GLY A 71 19.77 4.07 -44.41
N ALA A 72 18.79 4.71 -43.80
CA ALA A 72 18.83 6.14 -43.50
C ALA A 72 20.00 6.49 -42.57
N SER A 73 20.75 7.54 -42.92
CA SER A 73 21.85 8.09 -42.14
C SER A 73 21.99 9.59 -42.42
N GLU A 74 22.77 10.33 -41.65
CA GLU A 74 23.01 11.75 -41.87
C GLU A 74 23.55 12.05 -43.29
N SER A 75 24.35 11.14 -43.85
CA SER A 75 24.91 11.28 -45.23
C SER A 75 24.01 10.74 -46.34
N LEU A 76 23.05 9.90 -46.00
CA LEU A 76 22.07 9.30 -46.91
C LEU A 76 20.69 9.25 -46.24
N PRO A 77 19.98 10.40 -46.09
CA PRO A 77 18.70 10.43 -45.43
C PRO A 77 17.57 9.77 -46.25
N ALA A 78 16.57 9.26 -45.59
CA ALA A 78 15.31 8.87 -46.21
C ALA A 78 14.34 10.05 -46.28
N TYR A 79 13.49 10.08 -47.29
CA TYR A 79 12.50 11.14 -47.49
C TYR A 79 11.11 10.53 -47.50
N LEU A 80 10.25 10.99 -46.57
CA LEU A 80 8.87 10.51 -46.45
C LEU A 80 7.89 11.66 -46.62
N THR A 81 6.78 11.39 -47.29
CA THR A 81 5.69 12.35 -47.46
C THR A 81 4.85 12.43 -46.18
N LEU A 82 4.73 13.61 -45.60
CA LEU A 82 3.85 13.87 -44.46
C LEU A 82 2.38 13.91 -44.93
N ILE A 83 1.55 12.98 -44.46
CA ILE A 83 0.13 12.91 -44.83
C ILE A 83 -0.84 13.52 -43.81
N GLY A 84 -0.33 13.88 -42.63
CA GLY A 84 -1.14 14.53 -41.59
C GLY A 84 -0.56 14.36 -40.20
N GLU A 85 -1.34 14.75 -39.21
CA GLU A 85 -1.05 14.66 -37.80
C GLU A 85 -2.03 13.72 -37.11
N ILE A 86 -1.55 12.91 -36.18
CA ILE A 86 -2.38 11.99 -35.38
C ILE A 86 -2.91 12.78 -34.19
N PRO A 87 -4.23 13.00 -34.10
CA PRO A 87 -4.81 13.80 -33.01
C PRO A 87 -4.69 13.08 -31.67
N MET A 88 -4.35 13.81 -30.62
CA MET A 88 -4.35 13.28 -29.26
C MET A 88 -5.76 12.99 -28.76
N GLY A 89 -5.94 11.85 -28.07
CA GLY A 89 -7.24 11.46 -27.50
C GLY A 89 -8.29 11.01 -28.52
N ALA A 90 -7.87 10.70 -29.75
CA ALA A 90 -8.72 10.20 -30.82
C ALA A 90 -8.11 8.95 -31.49
N PRO A 91 -8.91 8.15 -32.22
CA PRO A 91 -8.41 7.04 -33.02
C PRO A 91 -7.40 7.51 -34.07
N ALA A 92 -6.39 6.70 -34.34
CA ALA A 92 -5.42 6.94 -35.42
C ALA A 92 -5.94 6.35 -36.73
N ASP A 93 -6.84 7.06 -37.41
CA ASP A 93 -7.52 6.57 -38.62
C ASP A 93 -6.68 6.77 -39.91
N LEU A 94 -5.48 7.38 -39.79
CA LEU A 94 -4.56 7.55 -40.92
C LEU A 94 -3.97 6.22 -41.34
N VAL A 95 -3.95 5.96 -42.64
CA VAL A 95 -3.31 4.75 -43.23
C VAL A 95 -2.09 5.19 -44.02
N LEU A 96 -0.91 4.80 -43.53
CA LEU A 96 0.37 5.09 -44.18
C LEU A 96 0.62 4.12 -45.35
N ALA A 97 0.77 4.65 -46.55
CA ALA A 97 1.32 3.91 -47.67
C ALA A 97 2.88 3.90 -47.58
N PRO A 98 3.58 3.03 -48.37
CA PRO A 98 5.05 3.10 -48.48
C PRO A 98 5.53 4.52 -48.81
N GLY A 99 6.57 4.98 -48.13
CA GLY A 99 7.13 6.33 -48.30
C GLY A 99 6.33 7.46 -47.66
N GLN A 100 5.38 7.15 -46.73
CA GLN A 100 4.59 8.13 -46.01
C GLN A 100 4.85 8.11 -44.52
N CYS A 101 4.65 9.26 -43.87
CA CYS A 101 4.71 9.41 -42.42
C CYS A 101 3.56 10.28 -41.90
N ALA A 102 3.28 10.21 -40.60
CA ALA A 102 2.35 11.09 -39.93
C ALA A 102 3.00 11.64 -38.64
N LEU A 103 2.77 12.94 -38.36
CA LEU A 103 3.20 13.55 -37.11
C LEU A 103 2.47 12.90 -35.94
N ILE A 104 3.20 12.49 -34.89
CA ILE A 104 2.67 11.88 -33.69
C ILE A 104 3.33 12.49 -32.45
N HIS A 105 2.55 12.67 -31.42
CA HIS A 105 3.03 13.16 -30.13
C HIS A 105 3.15 12.03 -29.12
N THR A 106 3.96 12.26 -28.07
CA THR A 106 4.13 11.33 -26.94
C THR A 106 2.78 10.91 -26.36
N GLY A 107 2.55 9.60 -26.26
CA GLY A 107 1.27 9.03 -25.82
C GLY A 107 0.21 8.89 -26.94
N GLY A 108 0.46 9.40 -28.13
CA GLY A 108 -0.43 9.28 -29.30
C GLY A 108 -0.58 7.81 -29.74
N MET A 109 -1.79 7.44 -30.19
CA MET A 109 -2.09 6.12 -30.71
C MET A 109 -1.35 5.90 -32.04
N LEU A 110 -0.63 4.79 -32.14
CA LEU A 110 0.07 4.45 -33.39
C LEU A 110 -0.94 3.94 -34.42
N PRO A 111 -0.93 4.46 -35.69
CA PRO A 111 -1.74 3.89 -36.77
C PRO A 111 -1.40 2.42 -37.02
N SER A 112 -2.39 1.62 -37.38
CA SER A 112 -2.21 0.17 -37.64
C SER A 112 -1.25 -0.13 -38.82
N SER A 113 -1.01 0.85 -39.67
CA SER A 113 -0.09 0.79 -40.81
C SER A 113 1.33 1.21 -40.48
N ALA A 114 1.57 1.78 -39.28
CA ALA A 114 2.89 2.13 -38.76
C ALA A 114 3.39 1.08 -37.76
N ASP A 115 4.68 0.90 -37.66
CA ASP A 115 5.31 -0.05 -36.73
C ASP A 115 6.51 0.54 -35.95
N ALA A 116 6.81 1.84 -36.14
CA ALA A 116 7.84 2.55 -35.40
C ALA A 116 7.56 4.07 -35.38
N VAL A 117 8.31 4.79 -34.53
CA VAL A 117 8.32 6.24 -34.48
C VAL A 117 9.75 6.76 -34.58
N VAL A 118 10.01 7.69 -35.53
CA VAL A 118 11.24 8.42 -35.59
C VAL A 118 11.10 9.68 -34.73
N MET A 119 12.05 9.90 -33.82
CA MET A 119 12.06 11.11 -32.96
C MET A 119 12.26 12.39 -33.79
N LEU A 120 11.67 13.49 -33.39
CA LEU A 120 11.81 14.80 -34.04
C LEU A 120 13.27 15.21 -34.23
N GLU A 121 14.16 14.84 -33.28
CA GLU A 121 15.58 15.17 -33.27
C GLU A 121 16.35 14.56 -34.45
N TYR A 122 15.79 13.52 -35.09
CA TYR A 122 16.39 12.84 -36.27
C TYR A 122 15.66 13.18 -37.56
N THR A 123 14.86 14.28 -37.55
CA THR A 123 14.06 14.66 -38.71
C THR A 123 14.20 16.13 -39.03
N GLN A 124 14.01 16.47 -40.32
CA GLN A 124 13.96 17.84 -40.78
C GLN A 124 12.92 17.99 -41.89
N THR A 125 12.19 19.12 -41.93
CA THR A 125 11.31 19.41 -43.08
C THR A 125 12.15 19.79 -44.29
N ALA A 126 12.17 18.93 -45.29
CA ALA A 126 13.00 19.11 -46.47
C ALA A 126 12.37 20.06 -47.51
N ARG A 127 11.06 19.97 -47.68
CA ARG A 127 10.29 20.84 -48.62
C ARG A 127 8.88 21.11 -48.14
N THR A 128 8.46 22.34 -48.25
CA THR A 128 7.03 22.71 -48.27
C THR A 128 6.67 22.93 -49.73
N SER A 129 5.94 21.99 -50.33
CA SER A 129 5.60 22.12 -51.77
C SER A 129 4.55 23.23 -51.95
N ALA A 130 5.05 24.45 -52.20
CA ALA A 130 4.20 25.54 -52.63
C ALA A 130 3.97 25.55 -54.17
N ALA A 131 4.62 24.65 -54.91
CA ALA A 131 4.54 24.62 -56.38
C ALA A 131 4.75 23.20 -56.94
N SER A 132 3.74 22.35 -56.83
CA SER A 132 3.67 21.13 -57.64
C SER A 132 2.72 21.38 -58.80
N ALA A 133 3.18 21.02 -60.03
CA ALA A 133 2.35 21.04 -61.23
C ALA A 133 1.22 20.00 -61.22
N ASN A 134 1.11 19.19 -60.14
CA ASN A 134 0.10 18.16 -59.96
C ASN A 134 -0.87 18.58 -58.83
N PRO A 135 -2.16 18.83 -59.07
CA PRO A 135 -3.11 19.28 -58.05
C PRO A 135 -3.28 18.33 -56.83
N GLU A 136 -2.95 17.06 -56.99
CA GLU A 136 -3.03 16.06 -55.91
C GLU A 136 -1.84 16.08 -54.93
N SER A 137 -0.73 16.78 -55.30
CA SER A 137 0.47 16.92 -54.47
C SER A 137 0.67 18.36 -53.95
N ALA A 138 -0.27 19.25 -54.18
CA ALA A 138 -0.17 20.64 -53.75
C ALA A 138 -0.39 20.73 -52.23
N GLY A 139 0.75 20.92 -51.48
CA GLY A 139 0.71 21.12 -50.04
C GLY A 139 1.32 19.99 -49.18
N ALA A 140 1.77 18.90 -49.76
CA ALA A 140 2.48 17.84 -49.00
C ALA A 140 3.88 18.30 -48.58
N SER A 141 4.17 18.27 -47.29
CA SER A 141 5.54 18.44 -46.76
C SER A 141 6.30 17.17 -46.84
N GLU A 142 7.57 17.25 -47.23
CA GLU A 142 8.50 16.12 -47.24
C GLU A 142 9.37 16.18 -46.00
N ILE A 143 9.46 15.07 -45.28
CA ILE A 143 10.24 14.94 -44.06
C ILE A 143 11.51 14.14 -44.39
N GLU A 144 12.64 14.74 -44.11
CA GLU A 144 13.94 14.11 -44.15
C GLU A 144 14.20 13.37 -42.84
N ILE A 145 14.61 12.10 -42.93
CA ILE A 145 14.91 11.23 -41.79
C ILE A 145 16.38 10.86 -41.85
N SER A 146 17.16 11.28 -40.86
CA SER A 146 18.60 11.09 -40.80
C SER A 146 19.04 9.84 -40.06
N ARG A 147 18.07 9.06 -39.51
CA ARG A 147 18.36 7.83 -38.75
C ARG A 147 17.29 6.77 -39.01
N ALA A 148 17.73 5.55 -39.34
CA ALA A 148 16.84 4.39 -39.42
C ALA A 148 16.35 3.96 -38.03
N VAL A 149 15.12 3.46 -37.98
CA VAL A 149 14.51 2.88 -36.78
C VAL A 149 14.18 1.41 -37.00
N ALA A 150 14.23 0.63 -35.94
CA ALA A 150 13.78 -0.75 -35.93
C ALA A 150 12.27 -0.85 -35.78
N VAL A 151 11.67 -1.99 -36.15
CA VAL A 151 10.28 -2.30 -35.86
C VAL A 151 10.05 -2.30 -34.35
N GLY A 152 9.05 -1.56 -33.88
CA GLY A 152 8.72 -1.38 -32.47
C GLY A 152 9.55 -0.29 -31.77
N GLU A 153 10.50 0.36 -32.43
CA GLU A 153 11.30 1.42 -31.81
C GLU A 153 10.42 2.63 -31.47
N ASN A 154 10.56 3.12 -30.23
CA ASN A 154 9.79 4.22 -29.64
C ASN A 154 8.26 3.97 -29.56
N VAL A 155 7.85 2.70 -29.45
CA VAL A 155 6.45 2.29 -29.34
C VAL A 155 6.27 1.38 -28.13
N ILE A 156 5.37 1.76 -27.22
CA ILE A 156 4.89 0.85 -26.17
C ILE A 156 3.79 -0.02 -26.77
N GLN A 157 3.94 -1.33 -26.64
CA GLN A 157 2.99 -2.30 -27.20
C GLN A 157 1.77 -2.50 -26.28
N ILE A 158 0.68 -3.02 -26.87
CA ILE A 158 -0.53 -3.39 -26.10
C ILE A 158 -0.15 -4.37 -24.99
N GLY A 159 -0.57 -4.06 -23.75
CA GLY A 159 -0.36 -4.94 -22.61
C GLY A 159 1.10 -5.08 -22.16
N GLU A 160 1.97 -4.17 -22.57
CA GLU A 160 3.38 -4.18 -22.16
C GLU A 160 3.53 -3.96 -20.65
N ASP A 161 2.73 -3.06 -20.08
CA ASP A 161 2.71 -2.82 -18.63
C ASP A 161 1.94 -3.91 -17.88
N VAL A 162 0.75 -4.26 -18.37
CA VAL A 162 -0.17 -5.24 -17.73
C VAL A 162 -1.04 -5.91 -18.79
N ARG A 163 -1.17 -7.23 -18.71
CA ARG A 163 -2.04 -8.01 -19.62
C ARG A 163 -3.45 -8.17 -19.04
N ALA A 164 -4.44 -8.27 -19.88
CA ALA A 164 -5.80 -8.56 -19.46
C ALA A 164 -5.87 -9.87 -18.64
N GLY A 165 -6.59 -9.84 -17.51
CA GLY A 165 -6.72 -10.97 -16.59
C GLY A 165 -5.56 -11.18 -15.63
N GLU A 166 -4.47 -10.41 -15.74
CA GLU A 166 -3.34 -10.48 -14.81
C GLU A 166 -3.70 -9.85 -13.46
N THR A 167 -3.20 -10.45 -12.38
CA THR A 167 -3.32 -9.87 -11.03
C THR A 167 -2.36 -8.70 -10.89
N VAL A 168 -2.90 -7.49 -10.85
CA VAL A 168 -2.12 -6.25 -10.71
C VAL A 168 -1.78 -5.96 -9.26
N ILE A 169 -2.77 -6.11 -8.37
CA ILE A 169 -2.60 -5.89 -6.94
C ILE A 169 -3.21 -7.08 -6.20
N PRO A 170 -2.42 -7.87 -5.47
CA PRO A 170 -2.93 -9.05 -4.79
C PRO A 170 -3.72 -8.70 -3.52
N ARG A 171 -4.64 -9.57 -3.13
CA ARG A 171 -5.29 -9.55 -1.81
C ARG A 171 -4.24 -9.45 -0.70
N GLY A 172 -4.52 -8.66 0.32
CA GLY A 172 -3.59 -8.41 1.43
C GLY A 172 -2.58 -7.30 1.17
N ALA A 173 -2.48 -6.79 -0.06
CA ALA A 173 -1.64 -5.63 -0.34
C ALA A 173 -2.16 -4.39 0.37
N SER A 174 -1.24 -3.61 0.97
CA SER A 174 -1.56 -2.28 1.48
C SER A 174 -1.54 -1.29 0.32
N LEU A 175 -2.62 -0.55 0.15
CA LEU A 175 -2.75 0.46 -0.90
C LEU A 175 -1.88 1.68 -0.57
N ARG A 176 -0.86 1.91 -1.38
CA ARG A 176 0.01 3.10 -1.37
C ARG A 176 -0.40 4.00 -2.54
N GLU A 177 0.32 5.07 -2.73
CA GLU A 177 0.10 6.05 -3.80
C GLU A 177 0.14 5.39 -5.19
N ALA A 178 1.10 4.48 -5.40
CA ALA A 178 1.25 3.75 -6.66
C ALA A 178 0.07 2.82 -6.95
N GLU A 179 -0.41 2.09 -5.95
CA GLU A 179 -1.58 1.21 -6.07
C GLU A 179 -2.86 2.02 -6.35
N ILE A 180 -3.01 3.20 -5.71
CA ILE A 180 -4.14 4.11 -6.02
C ILE A 180 -4.07 4.57 -7.48
N GLY A 181 -2.89 4.98 -7.97
CA GLY A 181 -2.68 5.33 -9.39
C GLY A 181 -3.01 4.18 -10.34
N GLY A 182 -2.55 2.97 -10.00
CA GLY A 182 -2.85 1.75 -10.77
C GLY A 182 -4.34 1.43 -10.83
N LEU A 183 -5.07 1.57 -9.71
CA LEU A 183 -6.53 1.41 -9.68
C LEU A 183 -7.23 2.40 -10.60
N MET A 184 -6.81 3.68 -10.59
CA MET A 184 -7.37 4.69 -11.47
C MET A 184 -7.09 4.38 -12.94
N ALA A 185 -5.87 3.94 -13.29
CA ALA A 185 -5.49 3.54 -14.65
C ALA A 185 -6.33 2.37 -15.16
N LEU A 186 -6.75 1.45 -14.27
CA LEU A 186 -7.62 0.32 -14.58
C LEU A 186 -9.13 0.69 -14.55
N GLY A 187 -9.49 1.94 -14.28
CA GLY A 187 -10.89 2.36 -14.10
C GLY A 187 -11.57 1.79 -12.86
N ARG A 188 -10.78 1.30 -11.87
CA ARG A 188 -11.30 0.74 -10.62
C ARG A 188 -11.51 1.85 -9.59
N THR A 189 -12.65 2.52 -9.65
CA THR A 189 -13.03 3.64 -8.76
C THR A 189 -13.54 3.18 -7.39
N SER A 190 -13.84 1.89 -7.21
CA SER A 190 -14.26 1.28 -5.95
C SER A 190 -13.53 -0.04 -5.72
N VAL A 191 -13.13 -0.29 -4.47
CA VAL A 191 -12.42 -1.51 -4.05
C VAL A 191 -12.98 -2.05 -2.75
N ARG A 192 -12.81 -3.36 -2.55
CA ARG A 192 -13.08 -4.01 -1.26
C ARG A 192 -11.80 -4.08 -0.44
N VAL A 193 -11.88 -3.55 0.78
CA VAL A 193 -10.77 -3.53 1.73
C VAL A 193 -11.15 -4.22 3.02
N ALA A 194 -10.17 -4.78 3.73
CA ALA A 194 -10.39 -5.38 5.04
C ALA A 194 -11.00 -4.36 6.00
N ARG A 195 -11.95 -4.81 6.83
CA ARG A 195 -12.47 -4.01 7.95
C ARG A 195 -11.32 -3.68 8.91
N LYS A 196 -11.32 -2.48 9.45
CA LYS A 196 -10.36 -2.11 10.49
C LYS A 196 -10.59 -2.95 11.75
N PRO A 197 -9.56 -3.65 12.27
CA PRO A 197 -9.66 -4.32 13.57
C PRO A 197 -9.90 -3.31 14.68
N ARG A 198 -10.86 -3.60 15.57
CA ARG A 198 -11.12 -2.81 16.77
C ARG A 198 -10.17 -3.27 17.88
N VAL A 199 -9.47 -2.32 18.48
CA VAL A 199 -8.47 -2.56 19.54
C VAL A 199 -8.91 -1.86 20.80
N GLY A 200 -9.35 -2.63 21.79
CA GLY A 200 -9.76 -2.12 23.11
C GLY A 200 -8.53 -1.66 23.89
N LEU A 201 -8.59 -0.46 24.45
CA LEU A 201 -7.53 0.14 25.26
C LEU A 201 -8.03 0.36 26.68
N ILE A 202 -7.40 -0.31 27.66
CA ILE A 202 -7.68 -0.16 29.08
C ILE A 202 -6.43 0.39 29.76
N SER A 203 -6.55 1.53 30.41
CA SER A 203 -5.50 2.07 31.29
C SER A 203 -5.77 1.63 32.72
N SER A 204 -4.77 1.13 33.44
CA SER A 204 -4.91 0.77 34.86
C SER A 204 -3.82 1.44 35.68
N GLY A 205 -4.22 1.95 36.82
CA GLY A 205 -3.34 2.61 37.79
C GLY A 205 -4.10 3.62 38.65
N ASP A 206 -4.01 3.51 39.96
CA ASP A 206 -4.62 4.47 40.89
C ASP A 206 -3.95 5.87 40.81
N GLU A 207 -2.72 5.93 40.29
CA GLU A 207 -1.99 7.16 40.03
C GLU A 207 -2.39 7.84 38.71
N VAL A 208 -3.10 7.16 37.82
CA VAL A 208 -3.38 7.66 36.46
C VAL A 208 -4.62 8.55 36.48
N VAL A 209 -4.54 9.70 35.82
CA VAL A 209 -5.68 10.62 35.64
C VAL A 209 -5.84 11.00 34.18
N GLU A 210 -7.05 11.46 33.82
CA GLU A 210 -7.33 11.94 32.46
C GLU A 210 -6.42 13.12 32.07
N PRO A 211 -6.01 13.22 30.80
CA PRO A 211 -5.07 14.27 30.35
C PRO A 211 -5.58 15.71 30.57
N ASN A 212 -6.89 15.92 30.56
CA ASN A 212 -7.52 17.21 30.79
C ASN A 212 -7.65 17.59 32.27
N GLN A 213 -7.32 16.69 33.19
CA GLN A 213 -7.34 16.94 34.64
C GLN A 213 -5.98 17.45 35.12
N ALA A 214 -6.00 18.28 36.16
CA ALA A 214 -4.79 18.64 36.86
C ALA A 214 -4.29 17.44 37.66
N ALA A 215 -3.07 17.00 37.40
CA ALA A 215 -2.43 15.93 38.18
C ALA A 215 -2.02 16.48 39.55
N GLY A 216 -2.51 15.85 40.62
CA GLY A 216 -2.07 16.12 41.98
C GLY A 216 -0.72 15.45 42.29
N PRO A 217 -0.22 15.63 43.51
CA PRO A 217 1.00 14.95 43.95
C PRO A 217 0.89 13.44 43.84
N GLY A 218 1.85 12.79 43.15
CA GLY A 218 1.85 11.35 42.94
C GLY A 218 0.97 10.86 41.77
N GLN A 219 0.24 11.75 41.11
CA GLN A 219 -0.56 11.40 39.93
C GLN A 219 0.16 11.72 38.63
N VAL A 220 -0.14 10.92 37.60
CA VAL A 220 0.37 11.07 36.24
C VAL A 220 -0.77 11.06 35.23
N ARG A 221 -0.65 11.83 34.14
CA ARG A 221 -1.65 11.81 33.08
C ARG A 221 -1.53 10.54 32.24
N ASP A 222 -2.67 10.01 31.79
CA ASP A 222 -2.70 8.89 30.85
C ASP A 222 -2.13 9.31 29.49
N VAL A 223 -0.93 8.83 29.22
CA VAL A 223 -0.23 9.02 27.94
C VAL A 223 -0.39 7.76 27.06
N ASN A 224 -0.49 6.60 27.70
CA ASN A 224 -0.40 5.31 27.03
C ASN A 224 -1.63 5.03 26.14
N THR A 225 -2.83 5.35 26.59
CA THR A 225 -4.05 5.21 25.77
C THR A 225 -3.91 5.96 24.44
N TYR A 226 -3.45 7.20 24.46
CA TYR A 226 -3.32 8.03 23.27
C TYR A 226 -2.18 7.59 22.36
N THR A 227 -1.05 7.21 22.94
CA THR A 227 0.10 6.71 22.18
C THR A 227 -0.22 5.39 21.50
N LEU A 228 -0.86 4.45 22.22
CA LEU A 228 -1.25 3.15 21.67
C LEU A 228 -2.41 3.28 20.67
N ALA A 229 -3.32 4.22 20.86
CA ALA A 229 -4.33 4.55 19.85
C ALA A 229 -3.69 5.02 18.53
N ALA A 230 -2.66 5.86 18.62
CA ALA A 230 -1.92 6.29 17.43
C ALA A 230 -1.16 5.13 16.76
N VAL A 231 -0.56 4.22 17.55
CA VAL A 231 0.07 2.99 17.02
C VAL A 231 -0.96 2.12 16.30
N ALA A 232 -2.12 1.89 16.93
CA ALA A 232 -3.20 1.09 16.35
C ALA A 232 -3.72 1.71 15.03
N ALA A 233 -3.98 3.00 15.03
CA ALA A 233 -4.43 3.72 13.84
C ALA A 233 -3.41 3.65 12.70
N ARG A 234 -2.12 3.83 12.99
CA ARG A 234 -1.04 3.74 12.01
C ARG A 234 -0.85 2.33 11.46
N ALA A 235 -1.15 1.31 12.24
CA ALA A 235 -1.15 -0.09 11.81
C ALA A 235 -2.41 -0.48 11.00
N GLY A 236 -3.40 0.41 10.88
CA GLY A 236 -4.65 0.19 10.15
C GLY A 236 -5.82 -0.29 11.02
N GLY A 237 -5.69 -0.28 12.35
CA GLY A 237 -6.73 -0.58 13.31
C GLY A 237 -7.56 0.63 13.72
N GLU A 238 -8.56 0.39 14.56
CA GLU A 238 -9.41 1.39 15.22
C GLU A 238 -9.30 1.20 16.73
N ALA A 239 -8.85 2.24 17.44
CA ALA A 239 -8.73 2.21 18.89
C ALA A 239 -10.07 2.51 19.57
N VAL A 240 -10.41 1.70 20.58
CA VAL A 240 -11.63 1.85 21.39
C VAL A 240 -11.20 2.00 22.85
N PRO A 241 -11.15 3.24 23.40
CA PRO A 241 -10.78 3.46 24.80
C PRO A 241 -11.87 3.00 25.75
N TYR A 242 -11.49 2.27 26.80
CA TYR A 242 -12.37 1.86 27.92
C TYR A 242 -12.11 2.66 29.20
N GLY A 243 -11.23 3.67 29.10
CA GLY A 243 -10.92 4.58 30.19
C GLY A 243 -9.91 4.03 31.20
N ILE A 244 -9.83 4.71 32.35
CA ILE A 244 -8.92 4.41 33.43
C ILE A 244 -9.64 3.54 34.46
N VAL A 245 -9.10 2.36 34.72
CA VAL A 245 -9.63 1.38 35.67
C VAL A 245 -8.70 1.32 36.88
N ARG A 246 -9.25 1.20 38.06
CA ARG A 246 -8.45 1.03 39.29
C ARG A 246 -7.66 -0.27 39.27
N ASP A 247 -6.59 -0.30 40.06
CA ASP A 247 -5.76 -1.50 40.26
C ASP A 247 -6.48 -2.55 41.12
N ASP A 248 -7.67 -2.94 40.68
CA ASP A 248 -8.56 -3.94 41.29
C ASP A 248 -8.85 -5.06 40.30
N PHE A 249 -8.72 -6.31 40.74
CA PHE A 249 -8.87 -7.49 39.88
C PHE A 249 -10.25 -7.58 39.23
N GLU A 250 -11.34 -7.40 40.01
CA GLU A 250 -12.72 -7.55 39.50
C GLU A 250 -13.11 -6.41 38.56
N ALA A 251 -12.69 -5.19 38.89
CA ALA A 251 -12.88 -4.03 38.00
C ALA A 251 -12.15 -4.19 36.66
N LEU A 252 -10.90 -4.61 36.70
CA LEU A 252 -10.09 -4.82 35.49
C LEU A 252 -10.61 -6.01 34.67
N LEU A 253 -11.00 -7.11 35.31
CA LEU A 253 -11.61 -8.26 34.64
C LEU A 253 -12.92 -7.91 33.96
N SER A 254 -13.78 -7.12 34.62
CA SER A 254 -15.05 -6.66 34.06
C SER A 254 -14.83 -5.79 32.81
N ALA A 255 -13.94 -4.80 32.91
CA ALA A 255 -13.60 -3.94 31.77
C ALA A 255 -12.99 -4.75 30.60
N ALA A 256 -12.09 -5.67 30.91
CA ALA A 256 -11.45 -6.52 29.91
C ALA A 256 -12.42 -7.49 29.22
N ARG A 257 -13.42 -8.02 29.93
CA ARG A 257 -14.50 -8.83 29.33
C ARG A 257 -15.35 -8.03 28.37
N THR A 258 -15.73 -6.82 28.75
CA THR A 258 -16.49 -5.91 27.88
C THR A 258 -15.67 -5.58 26.61
N ALA A 259 -14.41 -5.21 26.80
CA ALA A 259 -13.53 -4.92 25.67
C ALA A 259 -13.33 -6.14 24.74
N LEU A 260 -13.16 -7.35 25.30
CA LEU A 260 -12.97 -8.58 24.53
C LEU A 260 -14.23 -8.97 23.74
N ALA A 261 -15.42 -8.68 24.28
CA ALA A 261 -16.68 -8.91 23.57
C ALA A 261 -16.87 -7.99 22.37
N GLU A 262 -16.42 -6.72 22.46
CA GLU A 262 -16.66 -5.69 21.46
C GLU A 262 -15.51 -5.47 20.47
N CYS A 263 -14.28 -5.93 20.80
CA CYS A 263 -13.07 -5.68 20.06
C CYS A 263 -12.42 -6.97 19.55
N ASP A 264 -11.51 -6.82 18.59
CA ASP A 264 -10.75 -7.91 17.97
C ASP A 264 -9.42 -8.18 18.72
N ALA A 265 -8.95 -7.22 19.50
CA ALA A 265 -7.81 -7.33 20.41
C ALA A 265 -8.00 -6.38 21.59
N VAL A 266 -7.37 -6.68 22.73
CA VAL A 266 -7.43 -5.86 23.95
C VAL A 266 -6.01 -5.58 24.46
N LEU A 267 -5.74 -4.30 24.78
CA LEU A 267 -4.52 -3.84 25.40
C LEU A 267 -4.83 -3.35 26.81
N ILE A 268 -4.03 -3.80 27.76
CA ILE A 268 -4.10 -3.37 29.16
C ILE A 268 -2.77 -2.73 29.51
N THR A 269 -2.75 -1.44 29.80
CA THR A 269 -1.57 -0.79 30.35
C THR A 269 -1.67 -0.74 31.85
N ALA A 270 -0.72 -1.32 32.54
CA ALA A 270 -0.73 -1.40 34.00
C ALA A 270 0.54 -0.78 34.60
N GLY A 271 0.41 -0.30 35.84
CA GLY A 271 1.53 0.24 36.61
C GLY A 271 2.75 -0.69 36.67
N SER A 272 3.92 -0.12 37.02
CA SER A 272 5.19 -0.85 37.02
C SER A 272 5.41 -1.72 38.28
N SER A 273 4.48 -1.72 39.24
CA SER A 273 4.61 -2.49 40.47
C SER A 273 4.47 -4.01 40.21
N ALA A 274 5.09 -4.84 41.05
CA ALA A 274 4.97 -6.30 40.92
C ALA A 274 3.53 -6.77 41.11
N SER A 275 2.79 -6.14 42.02
CA SER A 275 1.39 -6.48 42.33
C SER A 275 0.43 -6.21 41.15
N THR A 276 0.54 -5.07 40.48
CA THR A 276 -0.33 -4.75 39.33
C THR A 276 -0.05 -5.63 38.11
N ARG A 277 1.17 -6.08 37.91
CA ARG A 277 1.53 -7.05 36.85
C ARG A 277 0.94 -8.43 37.11
N ASP A 278 0.95 -8.88 38.36
CA ASP A 278 0.34 -10.16 38.74
C ASP A 278 -1.17 -10.10 38.50
N ILE A 279 -1.85 -8.98 38.84
CA ILE A 279 -3.28 -8.78 38.53
C ILE A 279 -3.55 -8.87 37.02
N THR A 280 -2.77 -8.21 36.19
CA THR A 280 -2.96 -8.26 34.71
C THR A 280 -2.79 -9.67 34.17
N ALA A 281 -1.79 -10.42 34.63
CA ALA A 281 -1.59 -11.82 34.22
C ALA A 281 -2.77 -12.70 34.63
N ASP A 282 -3.29 -12.52 35.84
CA ASP A 282 -4.44 -13.29 36.35
C ASP A 282 -5.73 -12.94 35.61
N VAL A 283 -5.94 -11.66 35.28
CA VAL A 283 -7.05 -11.24 34.43
C VAL A 283 -6.97 -11.93 33.06
N ILE A 284 -5.82 -11.92 32.39
CA ILE A 284 -5.66 -12.57 31.08
C ILE A 284 -5.95 -14.07 31.17
N ARG A 285 -5.48 -14.76 32.22
CA ARG A 285 -5.78 -16.20 32.45
C ARG A 285 -7.28 -16.46 32.64
N LYS A 286 -8.02 -15.49 33.21
CA LYS A 286 -9.44 -15.64 33.51
C LYS A 286 -10.36 -15.25 32.35
N LEU A 287 -9.83 -14.58 31.31
CA LEU A 287 -10.62 -14.13 30.16
C LEU A 287 -10.95 -15.28 29.20
N GLY A 288 -10.09 -16.27 29.03
CA GLY A 288 -10.28 -17.41 28.12
C GLY A 288 -9.01 -18.18 27.86
N GLU A 289 -9.13 -19.22 27.03
CA GLU A 289 -8.01 -20.09 26.67
C GLU A 289 -7.31 -19.62 25.37
N PRO A 290 -6.02 -19.83 25.21
CA PRO A 290 -5.06 -20.48 26.12
C PRO A 290 -4.59 -19.59 27.29
N GLY A 291 -5.01 -18.33 27.37
CA GLY A 291 -4.63 -17.41 28.43
C GLY A 291 -3.25 -16.79 28.19
N VAL A 292 -2.40 -16.72 29.21
CA VAL A 292 -1.06 -16.15 29.12
C VAL A 292 -0.10 -17.10 28.39
N LEU A 293 0.46 -16.64 27.27
CA LEU A 293 1.45 -17.37 26.47
C LEU A 293 2.90 -17.00 26.84
N VAL A 294 3.14 -15.71 27.06
CA VAL A 294 4.46 -15.16 27.39
C VAL A 294 4.32 -14.18 28.54
N HIS A 295 5.12 -14.37 29.58
CA HIS A 295 5.20 -13.43 30.70
C HIS A 295 6.64 -12.94 30.86
N GLY A 296 6.91 -11.82 30.20
CA GLY A 296 8.24 -11.21 30.14
C GLY A 296 8.96 -11.45 28.82
N VAL A 297 9.51 -10.37 28.27
CA VAL A 297 10.26 -10.35 27.01
C VAL A 297 11.68 -9.86 27.24
N ALA A 298 12.67 -10.44 26.57
CA ALA A 298 14.08 -10.09 26.68
C ALA A 298 14.39 -8.77 25.95
N ILE A 299 13.77 -7.66 26.41
CA ILE A 299 13.90 -6.32 25.84
C ILE A 299 14.09 -5.28 26.93
N ARG A 300 14.78 -4.19 26.61
CA ARG A 300 14.92 -3.02 27.48
C ARG A 300 14.85 -1.74 26.66
N PRO A 301 13.84 -0.86 26.90
CA PRO A 301 12.78 -0.97 27.92
C PRO A 301 11.66 -1.93 27.50
N GLY A 302 10.81 -2.39 28.45
CA GLY A 302 9.60 -3.17 28.15
C GLY A 302 9.61 -4.63 28.60
N LYS A 303 10.62 -5.06 29.39
CA LYS A 303 10.76 -6.44 29.91
C LYS A 303 9.47 -7.05 30.47
N PRO A 304 8.61 -6.35 31.28
CA PRO A 304 7.45 -6.96 31.93
C PRO A 304 6.21 -7.07 31.03
N THR A 305 6.34 -7.12 29.72
CA THR A 305 5.23 -7.31 28.79
C THR A 305 4.64 -8.70 28.91
N ILE A 306 3.30 -8.78 28.91
CA ILE A 306 2.53 -10.02 28.95
C ILE A 306 1.82 -10.20 27.62
N LEU A 307 2.01 -11.33 26.97
CA LEU A 307 1.32 -11.67 25.73
C LEU A 307 0.38 -12.85 26.00
N GLY A 308 -0.88 -12.64 25.72
CA GLY A 308 -1.92 -13.63 25.91
C GLY A 308 -2.89 -13.69 24.76
N VAL A 309 -3.68 -14.75 24.76
CA VAL A 309 -4.80 -14.95 23.84
C VAL A 309 -5.99 -15.47 24.63
N ALA A 310 -7.15 -14.91 24.38
CA ALA A 310 -8.40 -15.39 24.91
C ALA A 310 -9.37 -15.60 23.74
N ASP A 311 -9.81 -16.81 23.55
CA ASP A 311 -10.76 -17.22 22.50
C ASP A 311 -10.34 -16.74 21.09
N GLY A 312 -9.04 -16.89 20.77
CA GLY A 312 -8.46 -16.51 19.48
C GLY A 312 -8.17 -15.02 19.30
N LYS A 313 -8.45 -14.17 20.30
CA LYS A 313 -8.17 -12.74 20.28
C LYS A 313 -6.95 -12.39 21.14
N ALA A 314 -6.11 -11.49 20.67
CA ALA A 314 -4.95 -11.04 21.44
C ALA A 314 -5.36 -10.23 22.66
N VAL A 315 -4.78 -10.53 23.82
CA VAL A 315 -4.86 -9.74 25.05
C VAL A 315 -3.44 -9.45 25.53
N ILE A 316 -3.03 -8.18 25.44
CA ILE A 316 -1.64 -7.79 25.68
C ILE A 316 -1.55 -6.87 26.90
N GLY A 317 -0.81 -7.31 27.91
CA GLY A 317 -0.44 -6.50 29.06
C GLY A 317 0.85 -5.72 28.78
N LEU A 318 0.76 -4.40 28.77
CA LEU A 318 1.85 -3.49 28.47
C LEU A 318 2.32 -2.74 29.73
N PRO A 319 3.63 -2.47 29.84
CA PRO A 319 4.15 -1.69 30.98
C PRO A 319 3.57 -0.28 31.03
N GLY A 320 3.34 0.27 32.23
CA GLY A 320 2.87 1.64 32.42
C GLY A 320 3.86 2.74 31.99
N ASN A 321 5.17 2.42 31.88
CA ASN A 321 6.16 3.37 31.38
C ASN A 321 5.89 3.68 29.89
N PRO A 322 5.69 4.96 29.49
CA PRO A 322 5.27 5.32 28.14
C PRO A 322 6.20 4.85 27.01
N VAL A 323 7.52 4.95 27.23
CA VAL A 323 8.50 4.49 26.22
C VAL A 323 8.43 2.98 26.06
N SER A 324 8.24 2.25 27.17
CA SER A 324 8.06 0.80 27.14
C SER A 324 6.77 0.39 26.41
N ALA A 325 5.67 1.06 26.71
CA ALA A 325 4.38 0.83 26.06
C ALA A 325 4.47 1.08 24.55
N LEU A 326 5.09 2.20 24.14
CA LEU A 326 5.26 2.54 22.72
C LEU A 326 6.11 1.50 21.97
N VAL A 327 7.27 1.13 22.50
CA VAL A 327 8.16 0.13 21.87
C VAL A 327 7.46 -1.21 21.72
N ASN A 328 6.78 -1.68 22.78
CA ASN A 328 6.03 -2.94 22.73
C ASN A 328 4.78 -2.84 21.85
N GLY A 329 4.18 -1.66 21.73
CA GLY A 329 3.12 -1.39 20.76
C GLY A 329 3.56 -1.69 19.33
N TRP A 330 4.75 -1.23 18.95
CA TRP A 330 5.33 -1.53 17.63
C TRP A 330 5.74 -2.99 17.45
N LEU A 331 6.25 -3.61 18.49
CA LEU A 331 6.75 -4.99 18.40
C LEU A 331 5.64 -6.05 18.39
N PHE A 332 4.51 -5.78 19.07
CA PHE A 332 3.46 -6.77 19.28
C PHE A 332 2.08 -6.33 18.80
N VAL A 333 1.68 -5.08 19.05
CA VAL A 333 0.33 -4.61 18.69
C VAL A 333 0.20 -4.40 17.19
N ALA A 334 1.14 -3.72 16.55
CA ALA A 334 1.10 -3.50 15.11
C ALA A 334 1.09 -4.81 14.31
N PRO A 335 1.94 -5.83 14.60
CA PRO A 335 1.87 -7.14 13.94
C PRO A 335 0.56 -7.90 14.16
N VAL A 336 -0.08 -7.76 15.32
CA VAL A 336 -1.42 -8.34 15.58
C VAL A 336 -2.44 -7.72 14.64
N ILE A 337 -2.45 -6.40 14.52
CA ILE A 337 -3.35 -5.67 13.61
C ILE A 337 -3.10 -6.07 12.16
N GLU A 338 -1.83 -6.11 11.73
CA GLU A 338 -1.45 -6.54 10.37
C GLU A 338 -1.94 -7.97 10.07
N LYS A 339 -1.83 -8.89 11.04
CA LYS A 339 -2.35 -10.25 10.91
C LYS A 339 -3.88 -10.27 10.79
N LEU A 340 -4.60 -9.50 11.62
CA LEU A 340 -6.05 -9.40 11.58
C LEU A 340 -6.57 -8.78 10.28
N LEU A 341 -5.81 -7.88 9.66
CA LEU A 341 -6.09 -7.32 8.34
C LEU A 341 -5.79 -8.30 7.20
N GLY A 342 -5.06 -9.38 7.44
CA GLY A 342 -4.53 -10.24 6.39
C GLY A 342 -3.48 -9.53 5.52
N ALA A 343 -2.78 -8.55 6.08
CA ALA A 343 -1.78 -7.78 5.36
C ALA A 343 -0.59 -8.64 4.95
N LEU A 344 -0.15 -8.48 3.70
CA LEU A 344 1.08 -9.09 3.21
C LEU A 344 2.29 -8.48 3.94
N PRO A 345 3.33 -9.28 4.22
CA PRO A 345 4.56 -8.78 4.82
C PRO A 345 5.14 -7.63 3.98
N ARG A 346 5.38 -6.49 4.61
CA ARG A 346 6.12 -5.40 3.96
C ARG A 346 7.61 -5.72 3.98
N PRO A 347 8.33 -5.56 2.84
CA PRO A 347 9.78 -5.59 2.86
C PRO A 347 10.27 -4.51 3.84
N ARG A 348 10.93 -4.92 4.92
CA ARG A 348 11.60 -3.97 5.80
C ARG A 348 12.93 -3.60 5.15
N PRO A 349 13.27 -2.29 5.03
CA PRO A 349 14.60 -1.93 4.57
C PRO A 349 15.62 -2.55 5.53
N THR A 350 16.47 -3.41 4.99
CA THR A 350 17.62 -3.92 5.73
C THR A 350 18.65 -2.80 5.76
N VAL A 351 18.88 -2.21 6.93
CA VAL A 351 20.01 -1.30 7.10
C VAL A 351 21.26 -2.19 7.07
N MET A 352 22.03 -2.07 5.99
CA MET A 352 23.37 -2.67 5.90
C MET A 352 24.36 -1.80 6.67
#